data_146d6bc9003181b389859d8e8fac775e
#
_entry.id   146d6bc9003181b389859d8e8fac775e
#
_cell.length_a   1.000
_cell.length_b   1.000
_cell.length_c   1.000
_cell.angle_alpha   90.00
_cell.angle_beta   90.00
_cell.angle_gamma   90.00
#
_symmetry.space_group_name_H-M   'P 1'
#
loop_
_entity.id
_entity.type
_entity.pdbx_description
1 polymer ?
#
loop_
_entity_poly.entity_id
_entity_poly.type
_entity_poly.pdbx_seq_one_letter_code
_entity_poly.pdbx_strand_id
1 'polypeptide(L)'
;HLKVNSMGKIIGIFLIMVLTFTGLKLSNSTENNFPNMKSIYEIPLNDINGLPIDLSEFKGKYILFVNVASKCGFTKQYKELQQLYVDNQDKIVVIGVPCNQFGNQEPGSEKQISLFCSEKYKVTFPLTEKLKVRGSEQHMLYTWLTSKDLNGSKNSSVKWNFQKYLVDPDGNLVDYWYSLTSPSSSKITNYLR
;
A
#
# COMPACT_ATOMS: atom_id res chain seq x y z
N HIS A 1 69.01 -2.36 70.25
CA HIS A 1 67.98 -2.31 71.27
C HIS A 1 66.56 -2.19 70.64
N LEU A 2 65.87 -3.30 70.66
CA LEU A 2 64.63 -3.52 71.41
C LEU A 2 63.48 -2.63 70.97
N LYS A 3 62.30 -3.06 70.68
CA LYS A 3 61.41 -4.20 70.94
C LYS A 3 60.19 -4.03 70.01
N VAL A 4 59.75 -5.01 69.31
CA VAL A 4 58.63 -5.95 69.62
C VAL A 4 57.25 -5.33 69.77
N ASN A 5 56.36 -5.92 68.99
CA ASN A 5 54.91 -6.11 69.11
C ASN A 5 54.01 -4.96 68.69
N SER A 6 53.06 -5.19 67.84
CA SER A 6 51.87 -5.98 68.17
C SER A 6 51.07 -6.30 66.88
N MET A 7 50.65 -7.51 66.82
CA MET A 7 49.67 -8.05 65.83
C MET A 7 48.31 -7.44 66.05
N GLY A 8 47.79 -6.73 65.05
CA GLY A 8 46.39 -6.30 65.01
C GLY A 8 45.71 -6.95 63.80
N LYS A 9 44.93 -7.98 64.02
CA LYS A 9 44.12 -8.62 63.00
C LYS A 9 43.01 -7.66 62.59
N ILE A 10 43.04 -7.14 61.37
CA ILE A 10 41.90 -6.46 60.79
C ILE A 10 41.17 -7.48 59.89
N ILE A 11 40.01 -7.90 60.38
CA ILE A 11 39.09 -8.75 59.67
C ILE A 11 38.43 -7.82 58.60
N GLY A 12 38.90 -7.97 57.38
CA GLY A 12 38.25 -7.30 56.25
C GLY A 12 36.95 -8.03 55.89
N ILE A 13 35.82 -7.40 56.20
CA ILE A 13 34.52 -7.85 55.71
C ILE A 13 34.46 -7.50 54.23
N PHE A 14 34.61 -8.51 53.37
CA PHE A 14 34.31 -8.41 51.95
C PHE A 14 32.78 -8.37 51.79
N LEU A 15 32.26 -7.16 51.59
CA LEU A 15 30.87 -7.00 51.19
C LEU A 15 30.77 -7.32 49.70
N ILE A 16 30.29 -8.55 49.40
CA ILE A 16 29.99 -8.97 48.04
C ILE A 16 28.71 -8.27 47.64
N MET A 17 28.85 -7.18 46.87
CA MET A 17 27.73 -6.50 46.24
C MET A 17 27.28 -7.34 45.03
N VAL A 18 26.27 -8.17 45.21
CA VAL A 18 25.60 -8.88 44.14
C VAL A 18 24.80 -7.88 43.35
N LEU A 19 25.37 -7.39 42.25
CA LEU A 19 24.65 -6.65 41.22
C LEU A 19 23.69 -7.61 40.52
N THR A 20 22.45 -7.62 40.91
CA THR A 20 21.36 -8.24 40.15
C THR A 20 21.16 -7.43 38.89
N PHE A 21 21.76 -7.87 37.79
CA PHE A 21 21.45 -7.38 36.46
C PHE A 21 20.02 -7.83 36.12
N THR A 22 19.04 -7.02 36.44
CA THR A 22 17.69 -7.17 35.88
C THR A 22 17.80 -6.86 34.39
N GLY A 23 17.89 -7.93 33.61
CA GLY A 23 17.89 -7.83 32.16
C GLY A 23 16.59 -7.17 31.69
N LEU A 24 16.67 -5.90 31.38
CA LEU A 24 15.64 -5.20 30.63
C LEU A 24 15.65 -5.83 29.22
N LYS A 25 14.71 -6.78 28.99
CA LYS A 25 14.41 -7.20 27.63
C LYS A 25 13.89 -5.97 26.89
N LEU A 26 14.78 -5.31 26.13
CA LEU A 26 14.31 -4.46 25.04
C LEU A 26 13.61 -5.40 24.03
N SER A 27 12.31 -5.44 24.12
CA SER A 27 11.46 -5.92 23.04
C SER A 27 11.63 -4.93 21.88
N ASN A 28 12.56 -5.21 20.98
CA ASN A 28 12.57 -4.59 19.65
C ASN A 28 11.41 -5.19 18.85
N SER A 29 10.18 -4.87 19.22
CA SER A 29 9.09 -4.88 18.30
C SER A 29 9.35 -3.69 17.36
N THR A 30 9.83 -3.95 16.16
CA THR A 30 9.59 -3.06 15.02
C THR A 30 8.07 -3.08 14.82
N GLU A 31 7.35 -2.33 15.66
CA GLU A 31 6.01 -1.93 15.36
C GLU A 31 6.12 -1.15 14.05
N ASN A 32 5.64 -1.77 12.98
CA ASN A 32 5.33 -1.06 11.77
C ASN A 32 4.32 0.02 12.20
N ASN A 33 4.83 1.24 12.44
CA ASN A 33 4.03 2.44 12.72
C ASN A 33 3.26 2.81 11.46
N PHE A 34 2.38 1.90 10.99
CA PHE A 34 1.30 2.34 10.13
C PHE A 34 0.34 3.14 11.03
N PRO A 35 0.07 4.42 10.74
CA PRO A 35 -0.97 5.15 11.46
C PRO A 35 -2.21 4.26 11.45
N ASN A 36 -2.95 4.28 12.56
CA ASN A 36 -4.17 3.47 12.76
C ASN A 36 -5.24 3.90 11.74
N MET A 37 -4.95 3.64 10.45
CA MET A 37 -5.82 4.02 9.33
C MET A 37 -7.01 3.08 9.30
N LYS A 38 -8.13 3.62 9.70
CA LYS A 38 -9.40 2.88 9.72
C LYS A 38 -10.15 2.98 8.40
N SER A 39 -9.72 3.84 7.47
CA SER A 39 -10.47 4.13 6.25
C SER A 39 -9.56 4.29 5.03
N ILE A 40 -10.00 3.77 3.88
CA ILE A 40 -9.37 4.02 2.58
C ILE A 40 -9.27 5.52 2.26
N TYR A 41 -10.20 6.32 2.75
CA TYR A 41 -10.29 7.75 2.51
C TYR A 41 -9.20 8.58 3.22
N GLU A 42 -8.50 7.99 4.20
CA GLU A 42 -7.41 8.64 4.94
C GLU A 42 -6.04 8.43 4.27
N ILE A 43 -5.98 7.64 3.20
CA ILE A 43 -4.72 7.30 2.54
C ILE A 43 -4.26 8.46 1.67
N PRO A 44 -3.09 9.06 1.94
CA PRO A 44 -2.54 10.10 1.09
C PRO A 44 -2.18 9.52 -0.27
N LEU A 45 -2.60 10.19 -1.33
CA LEU A 45 -2.38 9.77 -2.70
C LEU A 45 -2.17 11.02 -3.57
N ASN A 46 -1.21 10.96 -4.49
CA ASN A 46 -1.00 12.01 -5.47
C ASN A 46 -1.40 11.54 -6.87
N ASP A 47 -1.91 12.47 -7.66
CA ASP A 47 -2.12 12.25 -9.08
C ASP A 47 -0.80 12.17 -9.86
N ILE A 48 -0.88 11.87 -11.14
CA ILE A 48 0.29 11.72 -12.02
C ILE A 48 1.06 13.03 -12.22
N ASN A 49 0.54 14.17 -11.80
CA ASN A 49 1.18 15.49 -11.82
C ASN A 49 1.73 15.89 -10.45
N GLY A 50 1.58 15.02 -9.44
CA GLY A 50 2.03 15.26 -8.06
C GLY A 50 1.03 16.07 -7.23
N LEU A 51 -0.20 16.28 -7.69
CA LEU A 51 -1.25 16.94 -6.93
C LEU A 51 -2.02 15.95 -6.04
N PRO A 52 -2.44 16.33 -4.82
CA PRO A 52 -3.20 15.45 -3.96
C PRO A 52 -4.50 14.97 -4.60
N ILE A 53 -4.81 13.66 -4.45
CA ILE A 53 -6.12 13.07 -4.72
C ILE A 53 -6.81 12.88 -3.38
N ASP A 54 -7.88 13.60 -3.13
CA ASP A 54 -8.74 13.36 -1.97
C ASP A 54 -9.73 12.23 -2.28
N LEU A 55 -9.43 11.03 -1.79
CA LEU A 55 -10.31 9.88 -1.98
C LEU A 55 -11.70 10.07 -1.36
N SER A 56 -11.87 11.00 -0.41
CA SER A 56 -13.15 11.28 0.22
C SER A 56 -14.16 11.93 -0.73
N GLU A 57 -13.71 12.56 -1.81
CA GLU A 57 -14.57 13.09 -2.87
C GLU A 57 -15.31 11.99 -3.64
N PHE A 58 -14.85 10.75 -3.53
CA PHE A 58 -15.46 9.60 -4.20
C PHE A 58 -16.41 8.80 -3.29
N LYS A 59 -16.67 9.26 -2.07
CA LYS A 59 -17.69 8.65 -1.20
C LYS A 59 -19.02 8.54 -1.91
N GLY A 60 -19.71 7.42 -1.69
CA GLY A 60 -20.97 7.13 -2.37
C GLY A 60 -20.83 6.50 -3.75
N LYS A 61 -19.59 6.34 -4.26
CA LYS A 61 -19.28 5.61 -5.49
C LYS A 61 -18.35 4.44 -5.22
N TYR A 62 -18.42 3.43 -6.07
CA TYR A 62 -17.37 2.42 -6.12
C TYR A 62 -16.04 3.05 -6.57
N ILE A 63 -14.91 2.54 -6.06
CA ILE A 63 -13.58 2.91 -6.54
C ILE A 63 -12.89 1.64 -7.04
N LEU A 64 -12.49 1.62 -8.31
CA LEU A 64 -11.73 0.54 -8.92
C LEU A 64 -10.27 0.95 -9.07
N PHE A 65 -9.41 0.45 -8.18
CA PHE A 65 -7.97 0.62 -8.29
C PHE A 65 -7.38 -0.45 -9.22
N VAL A 66 -6.57 -0.02 -10.17
CA VAL A 66 -5.91 -0.91 -11.14
C VAL A 66 -4.44 -0.56 -11.28
N ASN A 67 -3.52 -1.48 -10.97
CA ASN A 67 -2.11 -1.23 -11.25
C ASN A 67 -1.83 -1.43 -12.74
N VAL A 68 -1.36 -0.40 -13.39
CA VAL A 68 -1.28 -0.30 -14.85
C VAL A 68 0.16 -0.21 -15.37
N ALA A 69 0.34 -0.53 -16.65
CA ALA A 69 1.62 -0.42 -17.34
C ALA A 69 1.45 -0.23 -18.86
N SER A 70 2.32 0.57 -19.46
CA SER A 70 2.27 0.96 -20.88
C SER A 70 2.76 -0.14 -21.85
N LYS A 71 3.60 -1.08 -21.38
CA LYS A 71 4.27 -2.10 -22.22
C LYS A 71 3.90 -3.54 -21.84
N CYS A 72 2.68 -3.76 -21.36
CA CYS A 72 2.17 -5.05 -20.93
C CYS A 72 1.26 -5.68 -22.00
N GLY A 73 1.18 -7.01 -22.07
CA GLY A 73 0.20 -7.70 -22.90
C GLY A 73 -1.26 -7.32 -22.55
N PHE A 74 -1.51 -6.87 -21.33
CA PHE A 74 -2.82 -6.42 -20.85
C PHE A 74 -3.08 -4.91 -21.06
N THR A 75 -2.15 -4.15 -21.61
CA THR A 75 -2.29 -2.69 -21.80
C THR A 75 -3.54 -2.30 -22.58
N LYS A 76 -4.03 -3.18 -23.48
CA LYS A 76 -5.29 -2.99 -24.20
C LYS A 76 -6.51 -2.83 -23.28
N GLN A 77 -6.43 -3.27 -22.02
CA GLN A 77 -7.52 -3.09 -21.06
C GLN A 77 -7.77 -1.62 -20.66
N TYR A 78 -6.85 -0.72 -20.95
CA TYR A 78 -7.13 0.73 -20.80
C TYR A 78 -8.40 1.16 -21.55
N LYS A 79 -8.66 0.60 -22.75
CA LYS A 79 -9.86 0.92 -23.53
C LYS A 79 -11.12 0.51 -22.76
N GLU A 80 -11.14 -0.67 -22.18
CA GLU A 80 -12.29 -1.17 -21.42
C GLU A 80 -12.46 -0.45 -20.08
N LEU A 81 -11.34 -0.09 -19.41
CA LEU A 81 -11.37 0.72 -18.18
C LEU A 81 -11.96 2.11 -18.47
N GLN A 82 -11.54 2.74 -19.57
CA GLN A 82 -12.07 4.03 -20.00
C GLN A 82 -13.56 3.95 -20.31
N GLN A 83 -14.00 2.90 -21.02
CA GLN A 83 -15.40 2.71 -21.33
C GLN A 83 -16.22 2.48 -20.06
N LEU A 84 -15.76 1.60 -19.15
CA LEU A 84 -16.40 1.37 -17.85
C LEU A 84 -16.56 2.66 -17.06
N TYR A 85 -15.52 3.49 -17.03
CA TYR A 85 -15.53 4.78 -16.33
C TYR A 85 -16.54 5.76 -16.94
N VAL A 86 -16.53 5.92 -18.27
CA VAL A 86 -17.41 6.88 -18.95
C VAL A 86 -18.89 6.48 -18.86
N ASP A 87 -19.18 5.19 -19.01
CA ASP A 87 -20.55 4.68 -19.01
C ASP A 87 -21.19 4.69 -17.60
N ASN A 88 -20.39 4.81 -16.53
CA ASN A 88 -20.87 4.66 -15.15
C ASN A 88 -20.30 5.73 -14.21
N GLN A 89 -20.08 6.96 -14.68
CA GLN A 89 -19.46 8.05 -13.91
C GLN A 89 -20.21 8.41 -12.62
N ASP A 90 -21.50 8.14 -12.57
CA ASP A 90 -22.37 8.33 -11.41
C ASP A 90 -22.15 7.26 -10.33
N LYS A 91 -21.66 6.07 -10.70
CA LYS A 91 -21.56 4.89 -9.82
C LYS A 91 -20.13 4.47 -9.49
N ILE A 92 -19.16 4.72 -10.36
CA ILE A 92 -17.79 4.24 -10.19
C ILE A 92 -16.75 5.28 -10.61
N VAL A 93 -15.66 5.32 -9.85
CA VAL A 93 -14.41 5.97 -10.23
C VAL A 93 -13.36 4.89 -10.50
N VAL A 94 -12.67 4.98 -11.62
CA VAL A 94 -11.49 4.18 -11.92
C VAL A 94 -10.26 4.99 -11.54
N ILE A 95 -9.31 4.40 -10.81
CA ILE A 95 -8.01 5.00 -10.50
C ILE A 95 -6.92 4.08 -11.04
N GLY A 96 -6.21 4.54 -12.06
CA GLY A 96 -5.06 3.84 -12.61
C GLY A 96 -3.80 4.15 -11.79
N VAL A 97 -3.07 3.12 -11.40
CA VAL A 97 -1.86 3.22 -10.59
C VAL A 97 -0.67 2.70 -11.40
N PRO A 98 0.11 3.58 -12.05
CA PRO A 98 1.29 3.15 -12.80
C PRO A 98 2.30 2.43 -11.90
N CYS A 99 2.82 1.26 -12.37
CA CYS A 99 3.75 0.46 -11.59
C CYS A 99 4.78 -0.23 -12.48
N ASN A 100 6.08 -0.04 -12.17
CA ASN A 100 7.17 -0.63 -12.93
C ASN A 100 7.73 -1.96 -12.35
N GLN A 101 7.08 -2.53 -11.32
CA GLN A 101 7.60 -3.70 -10.61
C GLN A 101 7.39 -5.04 -11.34
N PHE A 102 6.67 -5.07 -12.45
CA PHE A 102 6.37 -6.27 -13.21
C PHE A 102 7.01 -6.21 -14.59
N GLY A 103 8.16 -6.86 -14.72
CA GLY A 103 8.90 -6.95 -15.98
C GLY A 103 9.39 -5.61 -16.52
N ASN A 104 9.52 -4.58 -15.69
CA ASN A 104 9.90 -3.22 -16.10
C ASN A 104 9.01 -2.68 -17.23
N GLN A 105 7.71 -2.97 -17.16
CA GLN A 105 6.77 -2.64 -18.23
C GLN A 105 6.16 -1.23 -18.11
N GLU A 106 6.57 -0.42 -17.12
CA GLU A 106 6.22 0.99 -16.97
C GLU A 106 7.45 1.88 -16.76
N PRO A 107 8.39 1.92 -17.72
CA PRO A 107 9.66 2.62 -17.55
C PRO A 107 9.55 4.14 -17.72
N GLY A 108 8.45 4.64 -18.29
CA GLY A 108 8.25 6.06 -18.60
C GLY A 108 8.22 6.93 -17.34
N SER A 109 8.50 8.24 -17.51
CA SER A 109 8.17 9.23 -16.48
C SER A 109 6.66 9.43 -16.40
N GLU A 110 6.17 10.03 -15.32
CA GLU A 110 4.77 10.36 -15.11
C GLU A 110 4.18 11.12 -16.31
N LYS A 111 4.91 12.13 -16.81
CA LYS A 111 4.54 12.89 -18.01
C LYS A 111 4.40 11.99 -19.25
N GLN A 112 5.33 11.06 -19.47
CA GLN A 112 5.28 10.14 -20.60
C GLN A 112 4.11 9.16 -20.49
N ILE A 113 3.83 8.68 -19.26
CA ILE A 113 2.70 7.80 -18.98
C ILE A 113 1.38 8.53 -19.21
N SER A 114 1.25 9.75 -18.70
CA SER A 114 0.06 10.59 -18.89
C SER A 114 -0.23 10.82 -20.37
N LEU A 115 0.77 11.20 -21.15
CA LEU A 115 0.64 11.37 -22.60
C LEU A 115 0.26 10.07 -23.31
N PHE A 116 0.91 8.95 -22.96
CA PHE A 116 0.57 7.66 -23.53
C PHE A 116 -0.89 7.26 -23.29
N CYS A 117 -1.37 7.44 -22.05
CA CYS A 117 -2.73 7.10 -21.67
C CYS A 117 -3.76 8.00 -22.37
N SER A 118 -3.51 9.33 -22.41
CA SER A 118 -4.43 10.30 -23.02
C SER A 118 -4.45 10.20 -24.53
N GLU A 119 -3.31 10.09 -25.20
CA GLU A 119 -3.24 10.08 -26.66
C GLU A 119 -3.69 8.75 -27.25
N LYS A 120 -3.22 7.63 -26.68
CA LYS A 120 -3.47 6.31 -27.26
C LYS A 120 -4.80 5.69 -26.84
N TYR A 121 -5.22 5.92 -25.61
CA TYR A 121 -6.42 5.28 -25.05
C TYR A 121 -7.51 6.26 -24.65
N LYS A 122 -7.26 7.58 -24.80
CA LYS A 122 -8.21 8.63 -24.42
C LYS A 122 -8.64 8.53 -22.95
N VAL A 123 -7.71 8.11 -22.08
CA VAL A 123 -7.96 7.98 -20.65
C VAL A 123 -8.29 9.34 -20.05
N THR A 124 -9.42 9.40 -19.35
CA THR A 124 -9.88 10.57 -18.59
C THR A 124 -10.09 10.28 -17.12
N PHE A 125 -10.01 9.02 -16.69
CA PHE A 125 -10.02 8.68 -15.28
C PHE A 125 -8.68 9.06 -14.61
N PRO A 126 -8.67 9.33 -13.29
CA PRO A 126 -7.47 9.67 -12.54
C PRO A 126 -6.36 8.62 -12.67
N LEU A 127 -5.13 9.10 -12.86
CA LEU A 127 -3.90 8.31 -12.73
C LEU A 127 -3.11 8.83 -11.55
N THR A 128 -2.53 7.96 -10.75
CA THR A 128 -1.61 8.35 -9.68
C THR A 128 -0.19 8.55 -10.22
N GLU A 129 0.68 9.16 -9.43
CA GLU A 129 2.11 8.99 -9.59
C GLU A 129 2.47 7.50 -9.61
N LYS A 130 3.69 7.15 -10.04
CA LYS A 130 4.14 5.77 -10.09
C LYS A 130 4.35 5.21 -8.68
N LEU A 131 3.65 4.13 -8.33
CA LEU A 131 3.71 3.53 -7.01
C LEU A 131 4.38 2.15 -7.00
N LYS A 132 4.96 1.80 -5.85
CA LYS A 132 5.32 0.42 -5.53
C LYS A 132 4.09 -0.29 -4.94
N VAL A 133 3.66 -1.35 -5.60
CA VAL A 133 2.42 -2.08 -5.25
C VAL A 133 2.68 -3.39 -4.50
N ARG A 134 3.96 -3.73 -4.27
CA ARG A 134 4.39 -4.91 -3.52
C ARG A 134 5.79 -4.74 -2.93
N GLY A 135 6.15 -5.61 -1.96
CA GLY A 135 7.47 -5.62 -1.31
C GLY A 135 7.55 -4.70 -0.09
N SER A 136 8.75 -4.55 0.48
CA SER A 136 8.97 -3.80 1.72
C SER A 136 8.66 -2.31 1.62
N GLU A 137 8.71 -1.76 0.41
CA GLU A 137 8.40 -0.35 0.13
C GLU A 137 7.02 -0.18 -0.53
N GLN A 138 6.13 -1.15 -0.32
CA GLN A 138 4.77 -1.10 -0.83
C GLN A 138 4.07 0.16 -0.33
N HIS A 139 3.46 0.91 -1.26
CA HIS A 139 2.70 2.11 -0.92
C HIS A 139 1.52 1.75 -0.01
N MET A 140 1.17 2.67 0.90
CA MET A 140 0.13 2.49 1.90
C MET A 140 -1.23 2.10 1.30
N LEU A 141 -1.60 2.62 0.13
CA LEU A 141 -2.78 2.19 -0.61
C LEU A 141 -2.80 0.68 -0.84
N TYR A 142 -1.70 0.13 -1.34
CA TYR A 142 -1.63 -1.31 -1.61
C TYR A 142 -1.44 -2.14 -0.34
N THR A 143 -0.82 -1.59 0.70
CA THR A 143 -0.79 -2.23 2.02
C THR A 143 -2.22 -2.40 2.54
N TRP A 144 -3.07 -1.37 2.44
CA TRP A 144 -4.48 -1.46 2.81
C TRP A 144 -5.24 -2.43 1.92
N LEU A 145 -5.15 -2.31 0.60
CA LEU A 145 -5.86 -3.18 -0.36
C LEU A 145 -5.52 -4.66 -0.22
N THR A 146 -4.34 -5.00 0.29
CA THR A 146 -3.85 -6.38 0.35
C THR A 146 -3.85 -7.02 1.74
N SER A 147 -4.04 -6.24 2.81
CA SER A 147 -4.03 -6.73 4.20
C SER A 147 -5.43 -6.75 4.79
N LYS A 148 -5.91 -7.95 5.17
CA LYS A 148 -7.18 -8.11 5.87
C LYS A 148 -7.23 -7.34 7.20
N ASP A 149 -6.10 -7.22 7.88
CA ASP A 149 -6.03 -6.52 9.17
C ASP A 149 -6.32 -5.02 9.02
N LEU A 150 -6.10 -4.45 7.81
CA LEU A 150 -6.37 -3.05 7.50
C LEU A 150 -7.72 -2.86 6.78
N ASN A 151 -8.03 -3.71 5.79
CA ASN A 151 -9.23 -3.56 4.97
C ASN A 151 -10.46 -4.30 5.53
N GLY A 152 -10.29 -5.10 6.60
CA GLY A 152 -11.36 -5.84 7.26
C GLY A 152 -11.94 -7.02 6.46
N SER A 153 -11.51 -7.24 5.22
CA SER A 153 -12.14 -8.19 4.29
C SER A 153 -11.24 -9.34 3.88
N LYS A 154 -10.15 -9.08 3.15
CA LYS A 154 -9.36 -10.12 2.48
C LYS A 154 -7.86 -9.86 2.53
N ASN A 155 -7.08 -10.94 2.66
CA ASN A 155 -5.67 -10.93 2.32
C ASN A 155 -5.47 -11.24 0.83
N SER A 156 -4.54 -10.54 0.20
CA SER A 156 -4.17 -10.78 -1.18
C SER A 156 -2.72 -10.39 -1.45
N SER A 157 -2.29 -10.48 -2.69
CA SER A 157 -1.02 -9.89 -3.15
C SER A 157 -1.12 -9.54 -4.62
N VAL A 158 -0.45 -8.48 -5.04
CA VAL A 158 -0.42 -8.10 -6.45
C VAL A 158 0.51 -9.04 -7.19
N LYS A 159 -0.04 -9.77 -8.18
CA LYS A 159 0.69 -10.81 -8.93
C LYS A 159 1.25 -10.29 -10.24
N TRP A 160 0.54 -9.38 -10.90
CA TRP A 160 0.93 -8.84 -12.21
C TRP A 160 0.24 -7.51 -12.48
N ASN A 161 0.61 -6.83 -13.58
CA ASN A 161 -0.06 -5.63 -14.05
C ASN A 161 -1.54 -5.89 -14.36
N PHE A 162 -2.36 -4.87 -14.25
CA PHE A 162 -3.81 -4.90 -14.47
C PHE A 162 -4.58 -5.81 -13.50
N GLN A 163 -4.07 -6.01 -12.29
CA GLN A 163 -4.87 -6.52 -11.18
C GLN A 163 -5.80 -5.40 -10.67
N LYS A 164 -7.02 -5.75 -10.33
CA LYS A 164 -8.08 -4.82 -9.95
C LYS A 164 -8.49 -5.06 -8.52
N TYR A 165 -8.82 -3.97 -7.81
CA TYR A 165 -9.38 -3.96 -6.46
C TYR A 165 -10.59 -3.06 -6.45
N LEU A 166 -11.73 -3.54 -5.97
CA LEU A 166 -12.98 -2.80 -5.88
C LEU A 166 -13.27 -2.44 -4.44
N VAL A 167 -13.47 -1.16 -4.20
CA VAL A 167 -13.95 -0.59 -2.94
C VAL A 167 -15.37 -0.14 -3.14
N ASP A 168 -16.25 -0.41 -2.17
CA ASP A 168 -17.67 -0.04 -2.23
C ASP A 168 -17.90 1.45 -1.87
N PRO A 169 -19.15 1.96 -2.03
CA PRO A 169 -19.48 3.34 -1.70
C PRO A 169 -19.24 3.75 -0.24
N ASP A 170 -19.15 2.79 0.67
CA ASP A 170 -18.90 3.00 2.09
C ASP A 170 -17.41 2.93 2.45
N GLY A 171 -16.55 2.62 1.47
CA GLY A 171 -15.10 2.55 1.64
C GLY A 171 -14.58 1.17 2.07
N ASN A 172 -15.35 0.10 1.91
CA ASN A 172 -14.93 -1.26 2.23
C ASN A 172 -14.38 -1.98 1.01
N LEU A 173 -13.33 -2.79 1.18
CA LEU A 173 -12.86 -3.66 0.11
C LEU A 173 -13.88 -4.77 -0.17
N VAL A 174 -14.43 -4.76 -1.37
CA VAL A 174 -15.43 -5.76 -1.82
C VAL A 174 -14.74 -7.00 -2.39
N ASP A 175 -13.92 -6.80 -3.43
CA ASP A 175 -13.26 -7.90 -4.12
C ASP A 175 -12.01 -7.45 -4.89
N TYR A 176 -11.26 -8.43 -5.40
CA TYR A 176 -10.15 -8.18 -6.31
C TYR A 176 -10.12 -9.23 -7.43
N TRP A 177 -9.57 -8.86 -8.57
CA TRP A 177 -9.43 -9.75 -9.74
C TRP A 177 -8.06 -9.63 -10.36
N TYR A 178 -7.51 -10.75 -10.75
CA TYR A 178 -6.24 -10.80 -11.47
C TYR A 178 -6.35 -10.25 -12.89
N SER A 179 -5.21 -10.08 -13.55
CA SER A 179 -5.06 -9.44 -14.86
C SER A 179 -5.98 -10.00 -15.95
N LEU A 180 -6.26 -11.32 -15.91
CA LEU A 180 -7.10 -12.01 -16.91
C LEU A 180 -8.58 -11.59 -16.86
N THR A 181 -9.07 -11.11 -15.75
CA THR A 181 -10.46 -10.62 -15.66
C THR A 181 -10.56 -9.27 -16.38
N SER A 182 -11.33 -9.24 -17.47
CA SER A 182 -11.61 -8.01 -18.21
C SER A 182 -12.36 -6.99 -17.34
N PRO A 183 -12.09 -5.69 -17.50
CA PRO A 183 -12.90 -4.64 -16.87
C PRO A 183 -14.39 -4.69 -17.20
N SER A 184 -14.74 -5.20 -18.39
CA SER A 184 -16.14 -5.38 -18.85
C SER A 184 -16.80 -6.67 -18.34
N SER A 185 -16.08 -7.50 -17.57
CA SER A 185 -16.62 -8.75 -17.02
C SER A 185 -17.79 -8.50 -16.08
N SER A 186 -18.83 -9.36 -16.16
CA SER A 186 -19.94 -9.36 -15.22
C SER A 186 -19.54 -9.47 -13.75
N LYS A 187 -18.35 -10.04 -13.48
CA LYS A 187 -17.77 -10.08 -12.12
C LYS A 187 -17.56 -8.69 -11.54
N ILE A 188 -17.35 -7.68 -12.38
CA ILE A 188 -17.17 -6.27 -11.99
C ILE A 188 -18.46 -5.50 -12.25
N THR A 189 -19.02 -5.60 -13.46
CA THR A 189 -20.16 -4.76 -13.87
C THR A 189 -21.45 -5.07 -13.12
N ASN A 190 -21.60 -6.25 -12.52
CA ASN A 190 -22.77 -6.57 -11.71
C ASN A 190 -22.90 -5.70 -10.44
N TYR A 191 -21.80 -5.14 -9.93
CA TYR A 191 -21.84 -4.19 -8.81
C TYR A 191 -22.42 -2.83 -9.21
N LEU A 192 -22.48 -2.52 -10.50
CA LEU A 192 -22.92 -1.23 -11.04
C LEU A 192 -24.37 -1.22 -11.55
N ARG A 193 -25.09 -2.31 -11.34
CA ARG A 193 -26.50 -2.45 -11.76
C ARG A 193 -27.48 -1.83 -10.79
#